data_48e4aeccc3e97865f2d14e5fa668289e
#
_entry.id   48e4aeccc3e97865f2d14e5fa668289e
#
_cell.length_a   1.000
_cell.length_b   1.000
_cell.length_c   1.000
_cell.angle_alpha   90.00
_cell.angle_beta   90.00
_cell.angle_gamma   90.00
#
_symmetry.space_group_name_H-M   'P 1'
#
loop_
_entity.id
_entity.type
_entity.pdbx_description
1 polymer ?
#
loop_
_entity_poly.entity_id
_entity_poly.type
_entity_poly.pdbx_seq_one_letter_code
_entity_poly.pdbx_strand_id
1 'polypeptide(L)'
;AAYLCAGQERAIGGMPIGSSGKGLLLLSGGIDSPVAGFMMAKRGVKIDAMHFESFPYTSERARMKVLSLAEKLTEYIGEIHVHIISVTHIQEALRDACEEDYFTLLLRRFMMRLAERTAEKFGCEALITGESLGQVASQTMQALGVTNSVVSRPVFRPLIGMDKEEIIRISRTIDTFETSILPYEDCCTVFTPRHPRTKPELFKVEREEAKVNAKALEDEAFATLETVVVGRK
;
A
#
# COMPACT_ATOMS: atom_id res chain seq x y z
N ALA A 1 -26.56 -33.94 18.07
CA ALA A 1 -25.17 -34.38 17.92
C ALA A 1 -24.40 -33.94 19.17
N ALA A 2 -23.63 -34.85 19.78
CA ALA A 2 -22.74 -34.53 20.89
C ALA A 2 -21.30 -34.52 20.34
N TYR A 3 -20.56 -33.46 20.68
CA TYR A 3 -19.16 -33.34 20.31
C TYR A 3 -18.29 -33.58 21.55
N LEU A 4 -17.36 -34.53 21.46
CA LEU A 4 -16.35 -34.78 22.48
C LEU A 4 -15.05 -34.09 22.04
N CYS A 5 -14.61 -33.09 22.81
CA CYS A 5 -13.36 -32.36 22.55
C CYS A 5 -12.30 -32.82 23.55
N ALA A 6 -11.15 -33.32 23.06
CA ALA A 6 -10.03 -33.74 23.87
C ALA A 6 -8.95 -32.65 24.09
N GLY A 7 -9.06 -31.53 23.43
CA GLY A 7 -8.14 -30.41 23.55
C GLY A 7 -8.65 -29.19 22.80
N GLN A 8 -8.05 -28.02 23.08
CA GLN A 8 -8.32 -26.78 22.39
C GLN A 8 -6.99 -26.16 21.95
N GLU A 9 -6.81 -26.03 20.63
CA GLU A 9 -5.68 -25.30 20.06
C GLU A 9 -6.10 -23.91 19.67
N ARG A 10 -5.27 -22.90 20.01
CA ARG A 10 -5.50 -21.51 19.58
C ARG A 10 -5.11 -21.38 18.13
N ALA A 11 -6.09 -21.19 17.26
CA ALA A 11 -5.87 -20.74 15.89
C ALA A 11 -5.75 -19.19 15.82
N ILE A 12 -5.40 -18.67 14.64
CA ILE A 12 -5.27 -17.20 14.37
C ILE A 12 -6.57 -16.46 14.66
N GLY A 13 -7.71 -17.15 14.57
CA GLY A 13 -9.03 -16.56 14.72
C GLY A 13 -9.36 -15.59 13.58
N GLY A 14 -10.51 -14.98 13.64
CA GLY A 14 -10.97 -14.00 12.62
C GLY A 14 -12.32 -14.39 12.06
N MET A 15 -12.67 -13.71 10.95
CA MET A 15 -13.89 -13.94 10.18
C MET A 15 -13.56 -14.67 8.86
N PRO A 16 -14.49 -15.41 8.26
CA PRO A 16 -14.27 -16.02 6.94
C PRO A 16 -13.93 -14.97 5.90
N ILE A 17 -12.89 -15.22 5.08
CA ILE A 17 -12.46 -14.31 4.02
C ILE A 17 -13.59 -14.05 3.03
N GLY A 18 -13.80 -12.79 2.67
CA GLY A 18 -14.87 -12.32 1.79
C GLY A 18 -16.20 -12.01 2.50
N SER A 19 -16.34 -12.32 3.80
CA SER A 19 -17.56 -12.01 4.55
C SER A 19 -17.76 -10.50 4.80
N SER A 20 -16.70 -9.69 4.66
CA SER A 20 -16.70 -8.24 4.88
C SER A 20 -16.30 -7.45 3.63
N GLY A 21 -16.65 -7.97 2.44
CA GLY A 21 -16.37 -7.30 1.18
C GLY A 21 -14.94 -7.49 0.68
N LYS A 22 -14.52 -6.66 -0.29
CA LYS A 22 -13.22 -6.72 -0.96
C LYS A 22 -12.49 -5.40 -0.82
N GLY A 23 -11.19 -5.44 -0.49
CA GLY A 23 -10.33 -4.27 -0.37
C GLY A 23 -9.06 -4.36 -1.21
N LEU A 24 -8.54 -3.22 -1.63
CA LEU A 24 -7.29 -3.09 -2.36
C LEU A 24 -6.18 -2.64 -1.40
N LEU A 25 -5.23 -3.53 -1.13
CA LEU A 25 -4.07 -3.27 -0.30
C LEU A 25 -2.96 -2.60 -1.11
N LEU A 26 -2.51 -1.41 -0.71
CA LEU A 26 -1.29 -0.81 -1.26
C LEU A 26 -0.09 -1.54 -0.65
N LEU A 27 0.42 -2.53 -1.39
CA LEU A 27 1.48 -3.43 -0.94
C LEU A 27 2.86 -2.91 -1.37
N SER A 28 3.71 -2.62 -0.41
CA SER A 28 5.11 -2.26 -0.60
C SER A 28 6.05 -3.37 -0.13
N GLY A 29 7.35 -3.23 -0.38
CA GLY A 29 8.37 -4.12 0.16
C GLY A 29 8.66 -3.93 1.65
N GLY A 30 8.01 -3.00 2.33
CA GLY A 30 8.20 -2.70 3.76
C GLY A 30 7.46 -3.64 4.70
N ILE A 31 7.72 -3.46 6.01
CA ILE A 31 7.15 -4.30 7.09
C ILE A 31 5.64 -4.06 7.26
N ASP A 32 5.18 -2.84 7.04
CA ASP A 32 3.87 -2.37 7.51
C ASP A 32 2.71 -2.85 6.61
N SER A 33 2.86 -2.77 5.30
CA SER A 33 1.76 -3.10 4.38
C SER A 33 1.32 -4.57 4.42
N PRO A 34 2.21 -5.60 4.55
CA PRO A 34 1.76 -6.98 4.75
C PRO A 34 0.96 -7.16 6.04
N VAL A 35 1.39 -6.50 7.13
CA VAL A 35 0.68 -6.55 8.42
C VAL A 35 -0.71 -5.93 8.29
N ALA A 36 -0.83 -4.79 7.59
CA ALA A 36 -2.12 -4.15 7.33
C ALA A 36 -3.07 -5.07 6.56
N GLY A 37 -2.57 -5.75 5.51
CA GLY A 37 -3.32 -6.73 4.73
C GLY A 37 -3.82 -7.88 5.58
N PHE A 38 -2.95 -8.49 6.39
CA PHE A 38 -3.31 -9.55 7.32
C PHE A 38 -4.39 -9.12 8.32
N MET A 39 -4.26 -7.95 8.93
CA MET A 39 -5.22 -7.46 9.90
C MET A 39 -6.61 -7.26 9.29
N MET A 40 -6.69 -6.76 8.07
CA MET A 40 -7.97 -6.59 7.36
C MET A 40 -8.56 -7.92 6.91
N ALA A 41 -7.71 -8.84 6.41
CA ALA A 41 -8.14 -10.20 6.08
C ALA A 41 -8.73 -10.94 7.29
N LYS A 42 -8.09 -10.79 8.46
CA LYS A 42 -8.61 -11.32 9.73
C LYS A 42 -9.99 -10.78 10.10
N ARG A 43 -10.40 -9.62 9.55
CA ARG A 43 -11.75 -9.06 9.66
C ARG A 43 -12.70 -9.49 8.54
N GLY A 44 -12.29 -10.49 7.76
CA GLY A 44 -13.11 -11.07 6.70
C GLY A 44 -13.05 -10.33 5.37
N VAL A 45 -12.13 -9.38 5.19
CA VAL A 45 -11.95 -8.67 3.92
C VAL A 45 -11.17 -9.57 2.94
N LYS A 46 -11.72 -9.77 1.72
CA LYS A 46 -10.96 -10.35 0.61
C LYS A 46 -9.97 -9.28 0.11
N ILE A 47 -8.71 -9.65 -0.07
CA ILE A 47 -7.64 -8.72 -0.43
C ILE A 47 -7.19 -8.95 -1.87
N ASP A 48 -7.28 -7.90 -2.69
CA ASP A 48 -6.39 -7.71 -3.84
C ASP A 48 -5.27 -6.77 -3.40
N ALA A 49 -4.11 -6.84 -4.05
CA ALA A 49 -2.98 -5.97 -3.74
C ALA A 49 -2.63 -5.09 -4.94
N MET A 50 -2.08 -3.91 -4.67
CA MET A 50 -1.53 -3.02 -5.67
C MET A 50 -0.10 -2.66 -5.29
N HIS A 51 0.81 -2.82 -6.23
CA HIS A 51 2.21 -2.43 -6.11
C HIS A 51 2.56 -1.34 -7.13
N PHE A 52 3.35 -0.37 -6.67
CA PHE A 52 3.90 0.68 -7.53
C PHE A 52 5.38 0.42 -7.75
N GLU A 53 5.80 0.40 -8.99
CA GLU A 53 7.21 0.24 -9.36
C GLU A 53 7.74 1.45 -10.11
N SER A 54 9.05 1.60 -10.12
CA SER A 54 9.75 2.74 -10.75
C SER A 54 10.98 2.26 -11.53
N PHE A 55 10.79 1.29 -12.43
CA PHE A 55 11.88 0.88 -13.30
C PHE A 55 12.32 2.04 -14.22
N PRO A 56 13.63 2.31 -14.44
CA PRO A 56 14.80 1.54 -13.96
C PRO A 56 15.32 1.94 -12.57
N TYR A 57 14.69 2.87 -11.87
CA TYR A 57 15.16 3.35 -10.56
C TYR A 57 15.01 2.30 -9.45
N THR A 58 13.97 1.45 -9.51
CA THR A 58 13.85 0.26 -8.67
C THR A 58 14.23 -0.99 -9.44
N SER A 59 14.81 -1.97 -8.74
CA SER A 59 15.27 -3.21 -9.37
C SER A 59 14.14 -4.24 -9.51
N GLU A 60 14.30 -5.19 -10.42
CA GLU A 60 13.41 -6.35 -10.50
C GLU A 60 13.38 -7.15 -9.19
N ARG A 61 14.47 -7.13 -8.40
CA ARG A 61 14.52 -7.76 -7.08
C ARG A 61 13.56 -7.09 -6.09
N ALA A 62 13.33 -5.78 -6.21
CA ALA A 62 12.32 -5.09 -5.41
C ALA A 62 10.92 -5.60 -5.72
N ARG A 63 10.59 -5.77 -7.01
CA ARG A 63 9.34 -6.40 -7.45
C ARG A 63 9.20 -7.84 -6.94
N MET A 64 10.23 -8.66 -7.07
CA MET A 64 10.23 -10.05 -6.57
C MET A 64 10.03 -10.12 -5.06
N LYS A 65 10.61 -9.19 -4.31
CA LYS A 65 10.40 -9.05 -2.87
C LYS A 65 8.92 -8.85 -2.53
N VAL A 66 8.23 -7.97 -3.24
CA VAL A 66 6.79 -7.70 -3.03
C VAL A 66 5.94 -8.92 -3.38
N LEU A 67 6.24 -9.61 -4.49
CA LEU A 67 5.56 -10.85 -4.86
C LEU A 67 5.77 -11.95 -3.81
N SER A 68 6.98 -12.08 -3.25
CA SER A 68 7.25 -13.01 -2.14
C SER A 68 6.48 -12.66 -0.87
N LEU A 69 6.30 -11.37 -0.57
CA LEU A 69 5.44 -10.94 0.55
C LEU A 69 3.96 -11.29 0.29
N ALA A 70 3.49 -11.08 -0.94
CA ALA A 70 2.15 -11.51 -1.34
C ALA A 70 1.97 -13.02 -1.22
N GLU A 71 2.97 -13.82 -1.64
CA GLU A 71 2.95 -15.28 -1.51
C GLU A 71 2.81 -15.73 -0.04
N LYS A 72 3.60 -15.16 0.87
CA LYS A 72 3.46 -15.43 2.31
C LYS A 72 2.08 -15.08 2.85
N LEU A 73 1.49 -14.00 2.40
CA LEU A 73 0.14 -13.61 2.79
C LEU A 73 -0.93 -14.59 2.31
N THR A 74 -0.69 -15.35 1.22
CA THR A 74 -1.68 -16.33 0.73
C THR A 74 -1.98 -17.43 1.73
N GLU A 75 -1.11 -17.69 2.69
CA GLU A 75 -1.37 -18.64 3.78
C GLU A 75 -2.57 -18.24 4.65
N TYR A 76 -2.83 -16.95 4.74
CA TYR A 76 -3.88 -16.34 5.56
C TYR A 76 -5.08 -15.85 4.77
N ILE A 77 -4.85 -15.43 3.53
CA ILE A 77 -5.81 -14.71 2.70
C ILE A 77 -6.34 -15.60 1.56
N GLY A 78 -5.59 -16.63 1.18
CA GLY A 78 -5.81 -17.39 -0.04
C GLY A 78 -5.20 -16.71 -1.25
N GLU A 79 -5.76 -16.91 -2.43
CA GLU A 79 -5.29 -16.31 -3.68
C GLU A 79 -5.39 -14.78 -3.65
N ILE A 80 -4.32 -14.10 -4.08
CA ILE A 80 -4.21 -12.64 -4.15
C ILE A 80 -3.90 -12.22 -5.60
N HIS A 81 -4.69 -11.31 -6.16
CA HIS A 81 -4.36 -10.61 -7.39
C HIS A 81 -3.49 -9.40 -7.06
N VAL A 82 -2.25 -9.41 -7.53
CA VAL A 82 -1.31 -8.28 -7.37
C VAL A 82 -1.33 -7.46 -8.64
N HIS A 83 -1.86 -6.24 -8.56
CA HIS A 83 -1.91 -5.26 -9.63
C HIS A 83 -0.65 -4.41 -9.57
N ILE A 84 0.09 -4.30 -10.66
CA ILE A 84 1.38 -3.58 -10.71
C ILE A 84 1.25 -2.43 -11.69
N ILE A 85 1.67 -1.23 -11.28
CA ILE A 85 1.65 -0.02 -12.09
C ILE A 85 3.00 0.68 -12.00
N SER A 86 3.55 1.12 -13.13
CA SER A 86 4.71 1.98 -13.17
C SER A 86 4.34 3.44 -12.83
N VAL A 87 5.10 4.04 -11.92
CA VAL A 87 4.99 5.47 -11.56
C VAL A 87 6.19 6.29 -11.98
N THR A 88 7.07 5.73 -12.81
CA THR A 88 8.33 6.35 -13.24
C THR A 88 8.11 7.72 -13.89
N HIS A 89 7.23 7.83 -14.89
CA HIS A 89 6.96 9.09 -15.58
C HIS A 89 6.30 10.13 -14.67
N ILE A 90 5.47 9.68 -13.72
CA ILE A 90 4.91 10.58 -12.69
C ILE A 90 6.05 11.17 -11.85
N GLN A 91 6.97 10.32 -11.38
CA GLN A 91 8.10 10.77 -10.55
C GLN A 91 9.01 11.74 -11.30
N GLU A 92 9.33 11.46 -12.55
CA GLU A 92 10.13 12.33 -13.40
C GLU A 92 9.46 13.69 -13.62
N ALA A 93 8.18 13.70 -13.96
CA ALA A 93 7.40 14.93 -14.13
C ALA A 93 7.32 15.76 -12.84
N LEU A 94 7.11 15.11 -11.69
CA LEU A 94 7.07 15.80 -10.40
C LEU A 94 8.44 16.36 -10.00
N ARG A 95 9.52 15.63 -10.22
CA ARG A 95 10.90 16.07 -9.97
C ARG A 95 11.25 17.30 -10.79
N ASP A 96 10.83 17.34 -12.05
CA ASP A 96 11.22 18.37 -13.00
C ASP A 96 10.36 19.65 -12.87
N ALA A 97 9.11 19.56 -12.40
CA ALA A 97 8.17 20.67 -12.36
C ALA A 97 7.85 21.20 -10.97
N CYS A 98 7.94 20.37 -9.92
CA CYS A 98 7.46 20.72 -8.58
C CYS A 98 8.60 20.98 -7.59
N GLU A 99 8.29 21.72 -6.51
CA GLU A 99 9.26 21.90 -5.43
C GLU A 99 9.55 20.59 -4.73
N GLU A 100 10.85 20.32 -4.46
CA GLU A 100 11.35 19.08 -3.85
C GLU A 100 10.59 18.71 -2.56
N ASP A 101 10.31 19.68 -1.71
CA ASP A 101 9.64 19.50 -0.41
C ASP A 101 8.24 18.84 -0.54
N TYR A 102 7.56 19.01 -1.68
CA TYR A 102 6.23 18.47 -1.94
C TYR A 102 6.25 17.13 -2.65
N PHE A 103 7.40 16.68 -3.16
CA PHE A 103 7.51 15.51 -4.03
C PHE A 103 6.79 14.27 -3.45
N THR A 104 7.12 13.87 -2.22
CA THR A 104 6.52 12.68 -1.61
C THR A 104 5.00 12.80 -1.45
N LEU A 105 4.50 13.99 -1.09
CA LEU A 105 3.06 14.23 -0.94
C LEU A 105 2.33 14.12 -2.28
N LEU A 106 2.89 14.73 -3.32
CA LEU A 106 2.33 14.69 -4.67
C LEU A 106 2.34 13.27 -5.22
N LEU A 107 3.46 12.56 -5.14
CA LEU A 107 3.54 11.15 -5.55
C LEU A 107 2.48 10.30 -4.86
N ARG A 108 2.30 10.46 -3.55
CA ARG A 108 1.27 9.71 -2.80
C ARG A 108 -0.15 10.05 -3.24
N ARG A 109 -0.43 11.29 -3.61
CA ARG A 109 -1.73 11.67 -4.18
C ARG A 109 -1.99 10.95 -5.51
N PHE A 110 -1.00 10.87 -6.39
CA PHE A 110 -1.09 10.08 -7.63
C PHE A 110 -1.31 8.59 -7.33
N MET A 111 -0.54 8.02 -6.39
CA MET A 111 -0.71 6.63 -5.97
C MET A 111 -2.12 6.34 -5.45
N MET A 112 -2.70 7.25 -4.66
CA MET A 112 -4.07 7.09 -4.14
C MET A 112 -5.10 7.14 -5.26
N ARG A 113 -5.00 8.07 -6.23
CA ARG A 113 -5.92 8.13 -7.39
C ARG A 113 -5.80 6.89 -8.29
N LEU A 114 -4.58 6.43 -8.55
CA LEU A 114 -4.35 5.18 -9.30
C LEU A 114 -4.92 3.97 -8.55
N ALA A 115 -4.78 3.93 -7.21
CA ALA A 115 -5.38 2.90 -6.39
C ALA A 115 -6.91 2.94 -6.43
N GLU A 116 -7.54 4.10 -6.39
CA GLU A 116 -9.00 4.24 -6.53
C GLU A 116 -9.50 3.76 -7.90
N ARG A 117 -8.81 4.13 -8.98
CA ARG A 117 -9.13 3.64 -10.34
C ARG A 117 -8.98 2.12 -10.45
N THR A 118 -7.94 1.56 -9.83
CA THR A 118 -7.72 0.10 -9.78
C THR A 118 -8.80 -0.58 -8.95
N ALA A 119 -9.16 -0.02 -7.80
CA ALA A 119 -10.23 -0.53 -6.96
C ALA A 119 -11.58 -0.54 -7.70
N GLU A 120 -11.87 0.51 -8.47
CA GLU A 120 -13.06 0.58 -9.31
C GLU A 120 -13.07 -0.52 -10.38
N LYS A 121 -11.97 -0.67 -11.11
CA LYS A 121 -11.84 -1.66 -12.19
C LYS A 121 -12.02 -3.10 -11.70
N PHE A 122 -11.54 -3.41 -10.49
CA PHE A 122 -11.55 -4.78 -9.94
C PHE A 122 -12.58 -5.00 -8.83
N GLY A 123 -13.48 -4.07 -8.60
CA GLY A 123 -14.59 -4.18 -7.66
C GLY A 123 -14.15 -4.21 -6.20
N CYS A 124 -13.09 -3.49 -5.84
CA CYS A 124 -12.70 -3.29 -4.44
C CYS A 124 -13.47 -2.10 -3.85
N GLU A 125 -14.01 -2.28 -2.65
CA GLU A 125 -14.89 -1.31 -1.99
C GLU A 125 -14.12 -0.30 -1.13
N ALA A 126 -12.90 -0.65 -0.74
CA ALA A 126 -12.03 0.18 0.10
C ALA A 126 -10.57 0.08 -0.32
N LEU A 127 -9.78 1.09 0.04
CA LEU A 127 -8.32 1.07 -0.01
C LEU A 127 -7.78 0.69 1.37
N ILE A 128 -6.64 -0.01 1.41
CA ILE A 128 -5.98 -0.42 2.66
C ILE A 128 -4.52 0.03 2.58
N THR A 129 -4.05 0.76 3.60
CA THR A 129 -2.66 1.21 3.67
C THR A 129 -2.01 0.81 4.99
N GLY A 130 -0.68 0.62 4.96
CA GLY A 130 0.14 0.32 6.14
C GLY A 130 0.63 1.56 6.87
N GLU A 131 -0.10 2.68 6.83
CA GLU A 131 0.29 3.93 7.48
C GLU A 131 0.12 3.86 8.99
N SER A 132 1.15 4.35 9.71
CA SER A 132 1.13 4.58 11.17
C SER A 132 1.43 6.06 11.45
N LEU A 133 0.65 6.69 12.35
CA LEU A 133 0.74 8.11 12.61
C LEU A 133 2.11 8.48 13.20
N GLY A 134 2.80 9.45 12.57
CA GLY A 134 4.07 9.99 13.06
C GLY A 134 5.29 9.09 12.81
N GLN A 135 5.15 7.95 12.15
CA GLN A 135 6.28 7.05 11.88
C GLN A 135 7.29 7.65 10.89
N VAL A 136 6.81 8.37 9.88
CA VAL A 136 7.64 9.11 8.91
C VAL A 136 7.02 10.46 8.59
N ALA A 137 7.79 11.35 7.96
CA ALA A 137 7.39 12.73 7.66
C ALA A 137 6.08 12.86 6.85
N SER A 138 5.79 11.89 5.98
CA SER A 138 4.57 11.84 5.18
C SER A 138 3.35 11.23 5.91
N GLN A 139 3.49 10.82 7.15
CA GLN A 139 2.44 10.19 7.96
C GLN A 139 2.03 11.08 9.16
N THR A 140 2.05 12.39 8.97
CA THR A 140 1.43 13.34 9.91
C THR A 140 -0.07 13.46 9.64
N MET A 141 -0.83 13.97 10.60
CA MET A 141 -2.28 14.17 10.45
C MET A 141 -2.61 15.01 9.19
N GLN A 142 -1.86 16.10 8.98
CA GLN A 142 -2.03 16.99 7.83
C GLN A 142 -1.66 16.30 6.51
N ALA A 143 -0.54 15.56 6.48
CA ALA A 143 -0.10 14.85 5.29
C ALA A 143 -1.11 13.73 4.89
N LEU A 144 -1.63 12.99 5.88
CA LEU A 144 -2.67 12.00 5.65
C LEU A 144 -3.97 12.64 5.14
N GLY A 145 -4.36 13.81 5.68
CA GLY A 145 -5.51 14.57 5.19
C GLY A 145 -5.36 14.96 3.72
N VAL A 146 -4.19 15.49 3.34
CA VAL A 146 -3.88 15.89 1.96
C VAL A 146 -3.87 14.71 1.00
N THR A 147 -3.30 13.56 1.38
CA THR A 147 -3.30 12.37 0.52
C THR A 147 -4.67 11.71 0.44
N ASN A 148 -5.49 11.82 1.49
CA ASN A 148 -6.84 11.28 1.50
C ASN A 148 -7.83 12.12 0.68
N SER A 149 -7.57 13.42 0.48
CA SER A 149 -8.51 14.33 -0.20
C SER A 149 -8.76 14.01 -1.66
N VAL A 150 -7.96 13.14 -2.29
CA VAL A 150 -8.07 12.78 -3.71
C VAL A 150 -8.84 11.49 -3.97
N VAL A 151 -9.35 10.83 -2.93
CA VAL A 151 -10.14 9.60 -3.03
C VAL A 151 -11.46 9.72 -2.30
N SER A 152 -12.46 9.03 -2.82
CA SER A 152 -13.82 8.99 -2.27
C SER A 152 -14.10 7.71 -1.49
N ARG A 153 -13.39 6.62 -1.82
CA ARG A 153 -13.53 5.33 -1.12
C ARG A 153 -13.00 5.38 0.30
N PRO A 154 -13.54 4.58 1.22
CA PRO A 154 -12.97 4.40 2.54
C PRO A 154 -11.50 3.98 2.45
N VAL A 155 -10.63 4.60 3.26
CA VAL A 155 -9.23 4.22 3.40
C VAL A 155 -9.02 3.63 4.78
N PHE A 156 -8.83 2.33 4.85
CA PHE A 156 -8.55 1.63 6.09
C PHE A 156 -7.06 1.69 6.43
N ARG A 157 -6.78 2.12 7.65
CA ARG A 157 -5.42 2.25 8.20
C ARG A 157 -5.32 1.43 9.49
N PRO A 158 -5.26 0.09 9.40
CA PRO A 158 -5.32 -0.75 10.60
C PRO A 158 -4.15 -0.53 11.57
N LEU A 159 -3.05 0.07 11.10
CA LEU A 159 -1.86 0.32 11.90
C LEU A 159 -1.76 1.76 12.44
N ILE A 160 -2.77 2.61 12.23
CA ILE A 160 -2.67 4.06 12.45
C ILE A 160 -2.24 4.46 13.86
N GLY A 161 -2.62 3.71 14.87
CA GLY A 161 -2.28 3.94 16.28
C GLY A 161 -1.25 2.95 16.86
N MET A 162 -0.62 2.13 16.02
CA MET A 162 0.34 1.12 16.47
C MET A 162 1.77 1.66 16.44
N ASP A 163 2.58 1.28 17.39
CA ASP A 163 4.01 1.54 17.37
C ASP A 163 4.77 0.51 16.49
N LYS A 164 6.04 0.81 16.21
CA LYS A 164 6.85 -0.03 15.31
C LYS A 164 7.10 -1.43 15.87
N GLU A 165 7.24 -1.57 17.18
CA GLU A 165 7.48 -2.87 17.83
C GLU A 165 6.26 -3.78 17.76
N GLU A 166 5.05 -3.20 17.90
CA GLU A 166 3.80 -3.93 17.75
C GLU A 166 3.65 -4.49 16.32
N ILE A 167 3.96 -3.66 15.32
CA ILE A 167 3.90 -4.04 13.90
C ILE A 167 4.94 -5.12 13.60
N ILE A 168 6.18 -4.99 14.08
CA ILE A 168 7.24 -6.00 13.91
C ILE A 168 6.85 -7.34 14.54
N ARG A 169 6.21 -7.34 15.69
CA ARG A 169 5.76 -8.56 16.35
C ARG A 169 4.75 -9.31 15.48
N ILE A 170 3.79 -8.61 14.89
CA ILE A 170 2.82 -9.22 13.97
C ILE A 170 3.51 -9.70 12.71
N SER A 171 4.41 -8.90 12.12
CA SER A 171 5.17 -9.25 10.92
C SER A 171 5.98 -10.55 11.09
N ARG A 172 6.56 -10.77 12.26
CA ARG A 172 7.23 -12.04 12.60
C ARG A 172 6.24 -13.20 12.73
N THR A 173 5.07 -12.95 13.32
CA THR A 173 4.02 -13.97 13.48
C THR A 173 3.50 -14.48 12.14
N ILE A 174 3.43 -13.60 11.14
CA ILE A 174 2.98 -13.94 9.77
C ILE A 174 4.13 -14.24 8.80
N ASP A 175 5.34 -14.43 9.30
CA ASP A 175 6.55 -14.78 8.54
C ASP A 175 6.92 -13.77 7.42
N THR A 176 6.52 -12.51 7.52
CA THR A 176 6.86 -11.50 6.50
C THR A 176 8.09 -10.67 6.86
N PHE A 177 8.53 -10.68 8.13
CA PHE A 177 9.59 -9.80 8.63
C PHE A 177 10.90 -9.95 7.86
N GLU A 178 11.45 -11.17 7.76
CA GLU A 178 12.76 -11.42 7.15
C GLU A 178 12.78 -11.04 5.65
N THR A 179 11.66 -11.22 4.95
CA THR A 179 11.53 -10.76 3.57
C THR A 179 11.45 -9.24 3.49
N SER A 180 10.72 -8.61 4.41
CA SER A 180 10.51 -7.15 4.42
C SER A 180 11.78 -6.35 4.68
N ILE A 181 12.76 -6.89 5.42
CA ILE A 181 14.03 -6.21 5.72
C ILE A 181 15.12 -6.40 4.65
N LEU A 182 14.84 -7.14 3.58
CA LEU A 182 15.78 -7.26 2.45
C LEU A 182 16.08 -5.87 1.85
N PRO A 183 17.34 -5.56 1.49
CA PRO A 183 17.79 -4.23 1.11
C PRO A 183 17.43 -3.87 -0.34
N TYR A 184 16.14 -3.98 -0.69
CA TYR A 184 15.61 -3.55 -1.99
C TYR A 184 14.67 -2.38 -1.79
N GLU A 185 14.93 -1.29 -2.52
CA GLU A 185 14.25 -0.01 -2.34
C GLU A 185 12.84 -0.02 -2.93
N ASP A 186 11.92 0.68 -2.24
CA ASP A 186 10.58 0.96 -2.75
C ASP A 186 10.57 2.22 -3.63
N CYS A 187 9.57 2.35 -4.51
CA CYS A 187 9.42 3.51 -5.38
C CYS A 187 9.37 4.85 -4.62
N CYS A 188 8.86 4.89 -3.40
CA CYS A 188 8.76 6.10 -2.60
C CYS A 188 10.10 6.63 -2.09
N THR A 189 11.19 5.85 -2.17
CA THR A 189 12.52 6.25 -1.70
C THR A 189 13.44 6.75 -2.81
N VAL A 190 13.05 6.61 -4.06
CA VAL A 190 13.87 6.95 -5.24
C VAL A 190 14.24 8.44 -5.28
N PHE A 191 13.29 9.33 -5.00
CA PHE A 191 13.48 10.79 -4.99
C PHE A 191 13.03 11.37 -3.66
N THR A 192 13.69 10.96 -2.57
CA THR A 192 13.34 11.43 -1.23
C THR A 192 13.79 12.88 -1.02
N PRO A 193 12.90 13.82 -0.67
CA PRO A 193 13.25 15.20 -0.41
C PRO A 193 14.13 15.32 0.84
N ARG A 194 15.07 16.28 0.82
CA ARG A 194 15.93 16.59 1.98
C ARG A 194 15.12 17.15 3.16
N HIS A 195 14.10 17.93 2.87
CA HIS A 195 13.24 18.60 3.85
C HIS A 195 11.76 18.40 3.54
N PRO A 196 11.19 17.19 3.78
CA PRO A 196 9.79 16.92 3.45
C PRO A 196 8.84 17.79 4.27
N ARG A 197 7.75 18.25 3.66
CA ARG A 197 6.69 19.02 4.31
C ARG A 197 5.89 18.14 5.27
N THR A 198 6.07 18.36 6.56
CA THR A 198 5.34 17.61 7.62
C THR A 198 3.98 18.22 7.98
N LYS A 199 3.78 19.51 7.69
CA LYS A 199 2.51 20.24 7.91
C LYS A 199 2.04 20.89 6.61
N PRO A 200 1.67 20.10 5.59
CA PRO A 200 1.21 20.65 4.32
C PRO A 200 -0.18 21.29 4.45
N GLU A 201 -0.39 22.38 3.73
CA GLU A 201 -1.67 23.00 3.52
C GLU A 201 -2.21 22.53 2.16
N LEU A 202 -3.45 22.04 2.11
CA LEU A 202 -4.02 21.41 0.92
C LEU A 202 -3.92 22.32 -0.33
N PHE A 203 -4.29 23.62 -0.20
CA PHE A 203 -4.27 24.53 -1.34
C PHE A 203 -2.86 24.75 -1.92
N LYS A 204 -1.80 24.66 -1.10
CA LYS A 204 -0.42 24.75 -1.58
C LYS A 204 -0.01 23.51 -2.35
N VAL A 205 -0.41 22.33 -1.86
CA VAL A 205 -0.16 21.06 -2.54
C VAL A 205 -0.89 21.01 -3.88
N GLU A 206 -2.14 21.46 -3.94
CA GLU A 206 -2.92 21.53 -5.18
C GLU A 206 -2.32 22.52 -6.18
N ARG A 207 -1.79 23.66 -5.71
CA ARG A 207 -1.07 24.60 -6.56
C ARG A 207 0.22 23.99 -7.14
N GLU A 208 0.96 23.22 -6.35
CA GLU A 208 2.14 22.51 -6.85
C GLU A 208 1.74 21.42 -7.87
N GLU A 209 0.69 20.65 -7.56
CA GLU A 209 0.18 19.60 -8.46
C GLU A 209 -0.30 20.17 -9.81
N ALA A 210 -0.85 21.38 -9.81
CA ALA A 210 -1.31 22.07 -11.03
C ALA A 210 -0.18 22.41 -12.03
N LYS A 211 1.08 22.29 -11.63
CA LYS A 211 2.24 22.47 -12.52
C LYS A 211 2.42 21.31 -13.52
N VAL A 212 1.78 20.18 -13.27
CA VAL A 212 1.82 19.00 -14.15
C VAL A 212 0.42 18.67 -14.68
N ASN A 213 0.35 17.98 -15.81
CA ASN A 213 -0.92 17.45 -16.31
C ASN A 213 -1.25 16.12 -15.60
N ALA A 214 -1.86 16.22 -14.42
CA ALA A 214 -2.15 15.07 -13.58
C ALA A 214 -2.95 13.98 -14.31
N LYS A 215 -3.99 14.39 -15.08
CA LYS A 215 -4.84 13.43 -15.81
C LYS A 215 -4.07 12.65 -16.85
N ALA A 216 -3.22 13.29 -17.63
CA ALA A 216 -2.42 12.62 -18.66
C ALA A 216 -1.42 11.64 -18.01
N LEU A 217 -0.73 12.04 -16.95
CA LEU A 217 0.21 11.18 -16.21
C LEU A 217 -0.47 9.97 -15.58
N GLU A 218 -1.68 10.14 -15.04
CA GLU A 218 -2.47 9.04 -14.50
C GLU A 218 -2.93 8.07 -15.58
N ASP A 219 -3.36 8.55 -16.75
CA ASP A 219 -3.80 7.71 -17.85
C ASP A 219 -2.63 6.91 -18.42
N GLU A 220 -1.46 7.53 -18.56
CA GLU A 220 -0.24 6.87 -19.00
C GLU A 220 0.22 5.79 -18.01
N ALA A 221 0.28 6.14 -16.71
CA ALA A 221 0.63 5.17 -15.68
C ALA A 221 -0.39 4.01 -15.63
N PHE A 222 -1.69 4.31 -15.72
CA PHE A 222 -2.74 3.29 -15.69
C PHE A 222 -2.70 2.35 -16.91
N ALA A 223 -2.18 2.80 -18.05
CA ALA A 223 -1.97 1.96 -19.23
C ALA A 223 -0.90 0.87 -19.00
N THR A 224 0.00 1.04 -18.03
CA THR A 224 1.02 0.03 -17.66
C THR A 224 0.49 -1.06 -16.74
N LEU A 225 -0.79 -0.98 -16.32
CA LEU A 225 -1.38 -1.90 -15.36
C LEU A 225 -1.30 -3.35 -15.83
N GLU A 226 -0.60 -4.17 -15.09
CA GLU A 226 -0.58 -5.62 -15.22
C GLU A 226 -1.09 -6.30 -13.94
N THR A 227 -1.46 -7.56 -14.04
CA THR A 227 -1.95 -8.34 -12.88
C THR A 227 -1.23 -9.67 -12.82
N VAL A 228 -0.65 -9.97 -11.67
CA VAL A 228 -0.03 -11.26 -11.33
C VAL A 228 -0.91 -11.95 -10.30
N VAL A 229 -1.28 -13.19 -10.56
CA VAL A 229 -2.04 -14.00 -9.61
C VAL A 229 -1.06 -14.78 -8.75
N VAL A 230 -1.13 -14.59 -7.44
CA VAL A 230 -0.31 -15.27 -6.45
C VAL A 230 -1.21 -16.14 -5.59
N GLY A 231 -0.96 -17.43 -5.53
CA GLY A 231 -1.78 -18.38 -4.81
C GLY A 231 -1.03 -19.68 -4.52
N ARG A 232 -1.53 -20.45 -3.56
CA ARG A 232 -1.06 -21.81 -3.34
C ARG A 232 -1.42 -22.68 -4.56
N LYS A 233 -0.39 -23.24 -5.20
CA LYS A 233 -0.57 -24.35 -6.15
C LYS A 233 -1.02 -25.61 -5.42
#